data_0afd0ef97562e57cba4069caf94a6c8e
#
_entry.id   0afd0ef97562e57cba4069caf94a6c8e
#
_cell.length_a   1.000
_cell.length_b   1.000
_cell.length_c   1.000
_cell.angle_alpha   90.00
_cell.angle_beta   90.00
_cell.angle_gamma   90.00
#
_symmetry.space_group_name_H-M   'P 1'
#
loop_
_entity.id
_entity.type
_entity.pdbx_description
1 polymer ?
#
loop_
_entity_poly.entity_id
_entity_poly.type
_entity_poly.pdbx_seq_one_letter_code
_entity_poly.pdbx_strand_id
1 'polypeptide(L)'
;MMARAFLRAAAIALLITSGAAAQETPAQSTGAATAALAEARQLVNQDKPREAIATLNAIGDPGRTDVAQLLGVAYYHADDYAHAIEHLAPIVAKLPEGSLDRREAVQVLGLCSFLTGRFAEAVPLLEETRRWASANAELGYVLGQAYVQTREPDRAREVFAATFGVPADSAAAHLVTAQMMIRLEQEPFAETELKRAIEKDPALPMAHALLGQIAIFRGRLDEGIALTERELALNPANAMALYQLGDARVRQARWDEGILALQKSIWLNPFYSAPYILLGRAYMKKGQPATAEGMLTRAVQYDPNNRSAHYQLGQLYQQTGRVEEARREFAVAERLQDQPGR
;
A
#
# COMPACT_ATOMS: atom_id res chain seq x y z
N MET A 1 -2.59 -7.61 -3.89
CA MET A 1 -1.89 -8.28 -5.00
C MET A 1 -0.74 -7.46 -5.59
N MET A 2 -0.90 -6.17 -5.87
CA MET A 2 0.17 -5.34 -6.47
C MET A 2 1.42 -5.20 -5.59
N ALA A 3 1.30 -5.07 -4.25
CA ALA A 3 2.46 -5.01 -3.35
C ALA A 3 3.36 -6.26 -3.39
N ARG A 4 2.77 -7.44 -3.61
CA ARG A 4 3.52 -8.71 -3.70
C ARG A 4 4.35 -8.84 -5.00
N ALA A 5 3.87 -8.30 -6.11
CA ALA A 5 4.59 -8.31 -7.37
C ALA A 5 5.81 -7.36 -7.37
N PHE A 6 5.67 -6.21 -6.71
CA PHE A 6 6.75 -5.24 -6.55
C PHE A 6 7.92 -5.78 -5.72
N LEU A 7 7.63 -6.51 -4.63
CA LEU A 7 8.66 -7.05 -3.73
C LEU A 7 9.47 -8.21 -4.33
N ARG A 8 8.91 -8.96 -5.30
CA ARG A 8 9.66 -9.98 -6.05
C ARG A 8 10.76 -9.36 -6.93
N ALA A 9 10.53 -8.19 -7.50
CA ALA A 9 11.51 -7.50 -8.33
C ALA A 9 12.72 -7.02 -7.52
N ALA A 10 12.52 -6.60 -6.27
CA ALA A 10 13.59 -6.14 -5.38
C ALA A 10 14.62 -7.22 -5.03
N ALA A 11 14.20 -8.48 -4.94
CA ALA A 11 15.08 -9.62 -4.65
C ALA A 11 15.90 -10.07 -5.88
N ILE A 12 15.33 -9.96 -7.09
CA ILE A 12 15.95 -10.44 -8.33
C ILE A 12 17.06 -9.48 -8.81
N ALA A 13 16.94 -8.19 -8.57
CA ALA A 13 17.89 -7.19 -9.07
C ALA A 13 19.28 -7.23 -8.40
N LEU A 14 19.46 -7.93 -7.28
CA LEU A 14 20.74 -8.02 -6.57
C LEU A 14 21.56 -9.29 -6.90
N LEU A 15 21.00 -10.25 -7.63
CA LEU A 15 21.61 -11.58 -7.87
C LEU A 15 22.42 -11.71 -9.16
N ILE A 16 22.57 -10.63 -9.96
CA ILE A 16 23.32 -10.69 -11.22
C ILE A 16 24.69 -10.04 -11.08
N THR A 17 25.53 -10.57 -10.20
CA THR A 17 26.99 -10.45 -10.36
C THR A 17 27.64 -11.78 -9.96
N SER A 18 27.87 -12.63 -10.96
CA SER A 18 28.61 -13.87 -10.85
C SER A 18 30.03 -13.63 -10.39
N GLY A 19 30.38 -14.07 -9.20
CA GLY A 19 31.75 -14.20 -8.70
C GLY A 19 32.27 -15.61 -8.95
N ALA A 20 33.47 -15.71 -9.50
CA ALA A 20 34.14 -16.94 -9.86
C ALA A 20 34.46 -17.83 -8.66
N ALA A 21 34.42 -19.14 -8.90
CA ALA A 21 34.67 -20.21 -7.95
C ALA A 21 36.14 -20.27 -7.49
N ALA A 22 36.33 -20.47 -6.19
CA ALA A 22 37.57 -21.05 -5.64
C ALA A 22 37.35 -22.55 -5.41
N GLN A 23 38.25 -23.37 -5.93
CA GLN A 23 38.24 -24.83 -5.76
C GLN A 23 38.92 -25.22 -4.46
N GLU A 24 38.27 -26.01 -3.62
CA GLU A 24 38.88 -26.81 -2.60
C GLU A 24 38.36 -28.25 -2.66
N THR A 25 39.24 -29.23 -2.44
CA THR A 25 39.09 -30.69 -2.67
C THR A 25 38.26 -31.38 -1.58
N PRO A 26 37.44 -32.39 -1.89
CA PRO A 26 36.38 -32.89 -1.04
C PRO A 26 36.60 -34.28 -0.45
N ALA A 27 36.00 -34.53 0.72
CA ALA A 27 35.55 -35.85 1.16
C ALA A 27 34.25 -36.24 0.41
N GLN A 28 34.02 -37.48 0.04
CA GLN A 28 32.93 -37.87 -0.89
C GLN A 28 31.50 -37.51 -0.44
N SER A 29 31.22 -37.44 0.85
CA SER A 29 29.91 -36.97 1.38
C SER A 29 29.74 -35.46 1.25
N THR A 30 30.79 -34.67 1.34
CA THR A 30 30.80 -33.21 1.11
C THR A 30 30.60 -32.87 -0.37
N GLY A 31 31.07 -33.70 -1.31
CA GLY A 31 30.88 -33.49 -2.74
C GLY A 31 29.38 -33.57 -3.19
N ALA A 32 28.68 -34.58 -2.70
CA ALA A 32 27.25 -34.74 -3.02
C ALA A 32 26.39 -33.59 -2.47
N ALA A 33 26.65 -33.16 -1.23
CA ALA A 33 25.94 -32.03 -0.62
C ALA A 33 26.26 -30.69 -1.32
N THR A 34 27.52 -30.49 -1.75
CA THR A 34 27.91 -29.29 -2.52
C THR A 34 27.24 -29.27 -3.90
N ALA A 35 27.13 -30.41 -4.57
CA ALA A 35 26.44 -30.55 -5.85
C ALA A 35 24.92 -30.25 -5.67
N ALA A 36 24.28 -30.78 -4.63
CA ALA A 36 22.88 -30.54 -4.32
C ALA A 36 22.62 -29.06 -3.97
N LEU A 37 23.51 -28.37 -3.26
CA LEU A 37 23.41 -26.94 -3.00
C LEU A 37 23.49 -26.11 -4.29
N ALA A 38 24.43 -26.46 -5.20
CA ALA A 38 24.56 -25.78 -6.47
C ALA A 38 23.30 -25.97 -7.35
N GLU A 39 22.76 -27.20 -7.39
CA GLU A 39 21.51 -27.51 -8.06
C GLU A 39 20.33 -26.72 -7.46
N ALA A 40 20.18 -26.70 -6.14
CA ALA A 40 19.12 -25.95 -5.45
C ALA A 40 19.23 -24.43 -5.73
N ARG A 41 20.44 -23.88 -5.74
CA ARG A 41 20.67 -22.47 -6.12
C ARG A 41 20.21 -22.22 -7.57
N GLN A 42 20.51 -23.11 -8.48
CA GLN A 42 20.07 -23.01 -9.87
C GLN A 42 18.54 -23.10 -9.98
N LEU A 43 17.89 -23.98 -9.23
CA LEU A 43 16.43 -24.11 -9.19
C LEU A 43 15.76 -22.83 -8.65
N VAL A 44 16.30 -22.21 -7.59
CA VAL A 44 15.83 -20.90 -7.10
C VAL A 44 15.93 -19.84 -8.21
N ASN A 45 17.06 -19.77 -8.91
CA ASN A 45 17.28 -18.83 -10.00
C ASN A 45 16.35 -19.07 -11.21
N GLN A 46 15.84 -20.29 -11.39
CA GLN A 46 14.88 -20.68 -12.41
C GLN A 46 13.41 -20.49 -11.98
N ASP A 47 13.14 -19.85 -10.83
CA ASP A 47 11.83 -19.68 -10.23
C ASP A 47 11.10 -21.02 -9.93
N LYS A 48 11.89 -22.02 -9.51
CA LYS A 48 11.44 -23.35 -9.09
C LYS A 48 11.68 -23.63 -7.60
N PRO A 49 11.15 -22.78 -6.71
CA PRO A 49 11.50 -22.84 -5.29
C PRO A 49 11.09 -24.14 -4.60
N ARG A 50 9.98 -24.78 -5.02
CA ARG A 50 9.54 -26.05 -4.43
C ARG A 50 10.48 -27.22 -4.74
N GLU A 51 11.05 -27.25 -5.95
CA GLU A 51 12.05 -28.25 -6.33
C GLU A 51 13.34 -28.02 -5.54
N ALA A 52 13.75 -26.75 -5.38
CA ALA A 52 14.92 -26.37 -4.57
C ALA A 52 14.75 -26.81 -3.10
N ILE A 53 13.60 -26.57 -2.50
CA ILE A 53 13.28 -27.01 -1.13
C ILE A 53 13.39 -28.54 -1.01
N ALA A 54 12.85 -29.30 -1.97
CA ALA A 54 12.93 -30.76 -1.97
C ALA A 54 14.39 -31.25 -2.06
N THR A 55 15.20 -30.67 -2.95
CA THR A 55 16.63 -30.98 -3.10
C THR A 55 17.42 -30.69 -1.82
N LEU A 56 17.17 -29.54 -1.16
CA LEU A 56 17.84 -29.16 0.08
C LEU A 56 17.45 -30.03 1.26
N ASN A 57 16.19 -30.40 1.39
CA ASN A 57 15.71 -31.31 2.44
C ASN A 57 16.29 -32.73 2.30
N ALA A 58 16.60 -33.16 1.08
CA ALA A 58 17.25 -34.47 0.83
C ALA A 58 18.71 -34.54 1.31
N ILE A 59 19.38 -33.39 1.55
CA ILE A 59 20.73 -33.32 2.13
C ILE A 59 20.73 -33.89 3.58
N GLY A 60 19.62 -33.76 4.31
CA GLY A 60 19.43 -34.40 5.61
C GLY A 60 20.22 -33.82 6.79
N ASP A 61 20.85 -32.63 6.62
CA ASP A 61 21.58 -31.93 7.67
C ASP A 61 21.05 -30.50 7.87
N PRO A 62 19.99 -30.36 8.69
CA PRO A 62 19.38 -29.04 8.91
C PRO A 62 20.27 -28.08 9.75
N GLY A 63 21.35 -28.59 10.34
CA GLY A 63 22.31 -27.77 11.13
C GLY A 63 23.32 -27.03 10.27
N ARG A 64 23.46 -27.37 9.01
CA ARG A 64 24.38 -26.69 8.07
C ARG A 64 23.88 -25.27 7.73
N THR A 65 24.71 -24.29 8.00
CA THR A 65 24.37 -22.88 7.79
C THR A 65 24.10 -22.53 6.32
N ASP A 66 24.83 -23.14 5.38
CA ASP A 66 24.64 -22.96 3.94
C ASP A 66 23.33 -23.57 3.43
N VAL A 67 22.95 -24.75 3.96
CA VAL A 67 21.65 -25.39 3.66
C VAL A 67 20.50 -24.54 4.23
N ALA A 68 20.59 -24.12 5.50
CA ALA A 68 19.58 -23.29 6.13
C ALA A 68 19.41 -21.95 5.44
N GLN A 69 20.51 -21.30 5.01
CA GLN A 69 20.47 -20.05 4.27
C GLN A 69 19.72 -20.21 2.94
N LEU A 70 20.06 -21.22 2.15
CA LEU A 70 19.43 -21.42 0.85
C LEU A 70 17.97 -21.91 0.98
N LEU A 71 17.63 -22.72 2.03
CA LEU A 71 16.25 -23.08 2.36
C LEU A 71 15.42 -21.83 2.64
N GLY A 72 15.91 -20.92 3.48
CA GLY A 72 15.20 -19.69 3.77
C GLY A 72 14.94 -18.83 2.53
N VAL A 73 15.92 -18.74 1.63
CA VAL A 73 15.77 -18.05 0.32
C VAL A 73 14.72 -18.78 -0.55
N ALA A 74 14.77 -20.10 -0.63
CA ALA A 74 13.83 -20.89 -1.41
C ALA A 74 12.38 -20.78 -0.87
N TYR A 75 12.21 -20.80 0.46
CA TYR A 75 10.90 -20.57 1.07
C TYR A 75 10.36 -19.14 0.80
N TYR A 76 11.22 -18.13 0.81
CA TYR A 76 10.81 -16.77 0.42
C TYR A 76 10.26 -16.74 -1.02
N HIS A 77 10.97 -17.38 -1.97
CA HIS A 77 10.50 -17.48 -3.36
C HIS A 77 9.23 -18.33 -3.52
N ALA A 78 8.97 -19.25 -2.57
CA ALA A 78 7.74 -20.03 -2.50
C ALA A 78 6.57 -19.28 -1.84
N ASP A 79 6.71 -18.02 -1.46
CA ASP A 79 5.78 -17.20 -0.67
C ASP A 79 5.50 -17.76 0.76
N ASP A 80 6.38 -18.65 1.25
CA ASP A 80 6.31 -19.21 2.60
C ASP A 80 7.26 -18.48 3.56
N TYR A 81 6.83 -17.29 3.95
CA TYR A 81 7.64 -16.36 4.75
C TYR A 81 7.88 -16.86 6.17
N ALA A 82 6.97 -17.67 6.71
CA ALA A 82 7.13 -18.23 8.05
C ALA A 82 8.31 -19.21 8.12
N HIS A 83 8.37 -20.18 7.22
CA HIS A 83 9.50 -21.12 7.15
C HIS A 83 10.80 -20.41 6.74
N ALA A 84 10.72 -19.37 5.86
CA ALA A 84 11.90 -18.58 5.55
C ALA A 84 12.53 -17.94 6.80
N ILE A 85 11.69 -17.36 7.68
CA ILE A 85 12.14 -16.80 8.96
C ILE A 85 12.72 -17.90 9.88
N GLU A 86 12.06 -19.05 10.00
CA GLU A 86 12.53 -20.16 10.84
C GLU A 86 13.93 -20.62 10.45
N HIS A 87 14.26 -20.66 9.16
CA HIS A 87 15.58 -21.06 8.69
C HIS A 87 16.62 -19.95 8.78
N LEU A 88 16.27 -18.68 8.50
CA LEU A 88 17.24 -17.59 8.42
C LEU A 88 17.56 -16.96 9.78
N ALA A 89 16.57 -16.77 10.67
CA ALA A 89 16.78 -16.07 11.93
C ALA A 89 17.88 -16.71 12.82
N PRO A 90 17.96 -18.07 12.96
CA PRO A 90 18.98 -18.68 13.81
C PRO A 90 20.40 -18.61 13.26
N ILE A 91 20.54 -18.36 11.94
CA ILE A 91 21.83 -18.47 11.26
C ILE A 91 22.41 -17.13 10.81
N VAL A 92 21.62 -16.10 10.67
CA VAL A 92 22.05 -14.82 10.10
C VAL A 92 23.24 -14.22 10.85
N ALA A 93 23.26 -14.36 12.18
CA ALA A 93 24.39 -13.87 12.99
C ALA A 93 25.65 -14.77 12.89
N LYS A 94 25.53 -16.00 12.40
CA LYS A 94 26.65 -16.93 12.21
C LYS A 94 27.32 -16.79 10.84
N LEU A 95 26.68 -16.14 9.90
CA LEU A 95 27.23 -15.89 8.56
C LEU A 95 28.32 -14.81 8.63
N PRO A 96 29.42 -14.96 7.89
CA PRO A 96 30.52 -13.99 7.90
C PRO A 96 30.05 -12.60 7.48
N GLU A 97 30.46 -11.58 8.23
CA GLU A 97 30.14 -10.19 7.89
C GLU A 97 30.61 -9.84 6.48
N GLY A 98 29.76 -9.15 5.71
CA GLY A 98 30.05 -8.73 4.36
C GLY A 98 29.98 -9.82 3.28
N SER A 99 29.79 -11.10 3.65
CA SER A 99 29.58 -12.17 2.67
C SER A 99 28.27 -11.98 1.90
N LEU A 100 28.23 -12.50 0.67
CA LEU A 100 27.02 -12.47 -0.16
C LEU A 100 25.86 -13.22 0.50
N ASP A 101 26.15 -14.39 1.09
CA ASP A 101 25.15 -15.20 1.77
C ASP A 101 24.53 -14.47 2.97
N ARG A 102 25.35 -13.72 3.76
CA ARG A 102 24.82 -12.90 4.84
C ARG A 102 23.94 -11.76 4.31
N ARG A 103 24.38 -11.07 3.27
CA ARG A 103 23.60 -9.97 2.66
C ARG A 103 22.25 -10.48 2.16
N GLU A 104 22.24 -11.61 1.46
CA GLU A 104 21.02 -12.24 0.97
C GLU A 104 20.12 -12.67 2.15
N ALA A 105 20.69 -13.33 3.17
CA ALA A 105 19.94 -13.77 4.35
C ALA A 105 19.33 -12.60 5.11
N VAL A 106 20.07 -11.52 5.35
CA VAL A 106 19.59 -10.30 6.03
C VAL A 106 18.47 -9.64 5.23
N GLN A 107 18.65 -9.49 3.92
CA GLN A 107 17.63 -8.89 3.06
C GLN A 107 16.35 -9.72 3.04
N VAL A 108 16.45 -11.03 2.82
CA VAL A 108 15.30 -11.94 2.76
C VAL A 108 14.59 -12.00 4.11
N LEU A 109 15.35 -12.12 5.22
CA LEU A 109 14.77 -12.14 6.56
C LEU A 109 14.04 -10.83 6.88
N GLY A 110 14.62 -9.68 6.51
CA GLY A 110 14.00 -8.37 6.67
C GLY A 110 12.70 -8.23 5.89
N LEU A 111 12.68 -8.70 4.64
CA LEU A 111 11.48 -8.70 3.79
C LEU A 111 10.40 -9.66 4.32
N CYS A 112 10.78 -10.88 4.74
CA CYS A 112 9.85 -11.83 5.34
C CYS A 112 9.25 -11.30 6.64
N SER A 113 10.05 -10.68 7.51
CA SER A 113 9.59 -10.05 8.74
C SER A 113 8.60 -8.92 8.44
N PHE A 114 8.87 -8.08 7.43
CA PHE A 114 7.94 -7.05 6.98
C PHE A 114 6.61 -7.64 6.45
N LEU A 115 6.68 -8.65 5.58
CA LEU A 115 5.51 -9.28 4.95
C LEU A 115 4.62 -10.03 5.96
N THR A 116 5.21 -10.49 7.06
CA THR A 116 4.48 -11.13 8.17
C THR A 116 4.04 -10.17 9.27
N GLY A 117 4.23 -8.85 9.08
CA GLY A 117 3.84 -7.82 10.05
C GLY A 117 4.77 -7.67 11.26
N ARG A 118 5.93 -8.32 11.27
CA ARG A 118 6.94 -8.22 12.31
C ARG A 118 7.83 -6.99 12.09
N PHE A 119 7.21 -5.80 12.06
CA PHE A 119 7.87 -4.57 11.63
C PHE A 119 9.07 -4.19 12.51
N ALA A 120 8.98 -4.39 13.82
CA ALA A 120 10.09 -4.11 14.74
C ALA A 120 11.33 -4.98 14.49
N GLU A 121 11.12 -6.24 14.05
CA GLU A 121 12.20 -7.14 13.64
C GLU A 121 12.73 -6.80 12.24
N ALA A 122 11.86 -6.36 11.35
CA ALA A 122 12.21 -6.00 9.98
C ALA A 122 13.12 -4.77 9.88
N VAL A 123 12.85 -3.72 10.69
CA VAL A 123 13.55 -2.43 10.63
C VAL A 123 15.07 -2.58 10.66
N PRO A 124 15.72 -3.20 11.68
CA PRO A 124 17.17 -3.28 11.72
C PRO A 124 17.78 -4.05 10.55
N LEU A 125 17.10 -5.08 10.05
CA LEU A 125 17.54 -5.89 8.90
C LEU A 125 17.45 -5.10 7.58
N LEU A 126 16.37 -4.36 7.40
CA LEU A 126 16.19 -3.50 6.23
C LEU A 126 17.14 -2.29 6.24
N GLU A 127 17.46 -1.74 7.42
CA GLU A 127 18.51 -0.73 7.57
C GLU A 127 19.88 -1.28 7.20
N GLU A 128 20.21 -2.47 7.69
CA GLU A 128 21.47 -3.14 7.33
C GLU A 128 21.50 -3.34 5.81
N THR A 129 20.42 -3.86 5.21
CA THR A 129 20.32 -4.05 3.75
C THR A 129 20.54 -2.74 2.99
N ARG A 130 19.97 -1.63 3.44
CA ARG A 130 20.09 -0.33 2.79
C ARG A 130 21.53 0.19 2.70
N ARG A 131 22.44 -0.23 3.60
CA ARG A 131 23.86 0.20 3.57
C ARG A 131 24.56 -0.20 2.28
N TRP A 132 24.20 -1.34 1.69
CA TRP A 132 24.77 -1.80 0.40
C TRP A 132 23.82 -1.70 -0.78
N ALA A 133 22.52 -1.48 -0.55
CA ALA A 133 21.49 -1.36 -1.56
C ALA A 133 20.81 0.02 -1.52
N SER A 134 21.57 1.08 -1.25
CA SER A 134 21.03 2.44 -1.03
C SER A 134 20.25 3.02 -2.21
N ALA A 135 20.56 2.60 -3.43
CA ALA A 135 19.88 3.03 -4.66
C ALA A 135 18.58 2.25 -4.95
N ASN A 136 18.27 1.20 -4.17
CA ASN A 136 17.05 0.44 -4.35
C ASN A 136 15.84 1.20 -3.77
N ALA A 137 15.05 1.80 -4.65
CA ALA A 137 13.87 2.58 -4.27
C ALA A 137 12.77 1.73 -3.61
N GLU A 138 12.62 0.46 -4.02
CA GLU A 138 11.62 -0.45 -3.44
C GLU A 138 11.98 -0.79 -1.99
N LEU A 139 13.26 -1.04 -1.72
CA LEU A 139 13.74 -1.26 -0.36
C LEU A 139 13.54 -0.01 0.52
N GLY A 140 13.81 1.17 -0.03
CA GLY A 140 13.55 2.43 0.64
C GLY A 140 12.07 2.59 0.97
N TYR A 141 11.20 2.25 0.03
CA TYR A 141 9.75 2.28 0.24
C TYR A 141 9.29 1.32 1.35
N VAL A 142 9.78 0.07 1.34
CA VAL A 142 9.45 -0.95 2.36
C VAL A 142 9.95 -0.52 3.74
N LEU A 143 11.18 -0.03 3.84
CA LEU A 143 11.75 0.46 5.12
C LEU A 143 10.96 1.66 5.65
N GLY A 144 10.61 2.62 4.78
CA GLY A 144 9.77 3.76 5.15
C GLY A 144 8.40 3.32 5.69
N GLN A 145 7.77 2.33 5.07
CA GLN A 145 6.53 1.74 5.58
C GLN A 145 6.72 1.05 6.93
N ALA A 146 7.82 0.30 7.11
CA ALA A 146 8.13 -0.33 8.39
C ALA A 146 8.24 0.71 9.51
N TYR A 147 8.91 1.86 9.26
CA TYR A 147 8.97 2.96 10.23
C TYR A 147 7.62 3.61 10.51
N VAL A 148 6.74 3.72 9.53
CA VAL A 148 5.37 4.19 9.77
C VAL A 148 4.63 3.23 10.71
N GLN A 149 4.78 1.92 10.51
CA GLN A 149 4.15 0.89 11.35
C GLN A 149 4.75 0.83 12.76
N THR A 150 6.04 1.09 12.91
CA THR A 150 6.72 1.19 14.24
C THR A 150 6.54 2.57 14.90
N ARG A 151 5.78 3.49 14.27
CA ARG A 151 5.50 4.84 14.77
C ARG A 151 6.74 5.74 14.88
N GLU A 152 7.62 5.65 13.91
CA GLU A 152 8.83 6.44 13.77
C GLU A 152 8.72 7.41 12.58
N PRO A 153 7.85 8.44 12.63
CA PRO A 153 7.51 9.29 11.49
C PRO A 153 8.71 10.06 10.92
N ASP A 154 9.62 10.50 11.76
CA ASP A 154 10.79 11.27 11.31
C ASP A 154 11.75 10.38 10.51
N ARG A 155 11.98 9.13 10.94
CA ARG A 155 12.79 8.17 10.19
C ARG A 155 12.12 7.74 8.89
N ALA A 156 10.78 7.56 8.91
CA ALA A 156 10.01 7.31 7.70
C ALA A 156 10.21 8.43 6.68
N ARG A 157 10.14 9.69 7.14
CA ARG A 157 10.32 10.87 6.27
C ARG A 157 11.72 10.93 5.66
N GLU A 158 12.77 10.70 6.44
CA GLU A 158 14.14 10.67 5.95
C GLU A 158 14.33 9.63 4.84
N VAL A 159 13.76 8.44 5.06
CA VAL A 159 13.84 7.35 4.09
C VAL A 159 13.03 7.65 2.83
N PHE A 160 11.79 8.13 2.95
CA PHE A 160 10.97 8.50 1.79
C PHE A 160 11.60 9.68 1.03
N ALA A 161 12.09 10.69 1.72
CA ALA A 161 12.77 11.82 1.10
C ALA A 161 13.97 11.38 0.26
N ALA A 162 14.82 10.53 0.82
CA ALA A 162 15.97 9.98 0.10
C ALA A 162 15.52 9.09 -1.08
N THR A 163 14.44 8.31 -0.92
CA THR A 163 13.90 7.45 -1.98
C THR A 163 13.35 8.24 -3.16
N PHE A 164 12.69 9.37 -2.88
CA PHE A 164 12.11 10.26 -3.90
C PHE A 164 13.03 11.41 -4.34
N GLY A 165 14.25 11.47 -3.82
CA GLY A 165 15.26 12.46 -4.22
C GLY A 165 14.92 13.89 -3.79
N VAL A 166 14.21 14.08 -2.67
CA VAL A 166 13.86 15.39 -2.12
C VAL A 166 14.60 15.64 -0.79
N PRO A 167 14.87 16.91 -0.41
CA PRO A 167 15.46 17.17 0.91
C PRO A 167 14.53 16.72 2.05
N ALA A 168 15.08 16.05 3.05
CA ALA A 168 14.30 15.43 4.14
C ALA A 168 13.45 16.43 4.94
N ASP A 169 13.88 17.69 5.04
CA ASP A 169 13.15 18.76 5.72
C ASP A 169 12.39 19.69 4.73
N SER A 170 12.03 19.20 3.56
CA SER A 170 11.23 19.96 2.57
C SER A 170 9.74 19.75 2.75
N ALA A 171 8.93 20.71 2.30
CA ALA A 171 7.47 20.57 2.24
C ALA A 171 7.05 19.31 1.45
N ALA A 172 7.76 19.01 0.35
CA ALA A 172 7.53 17.82 -0.46
C ALA A 172 7.78 16.52 0.32
N ALA A 173 8.84 16.45 1.15
CA ALA A 173 9.12 15.28 1.97
C ALA A 173 8.00 15.02 2.99
N HIS A 174 7.54 16.07 3.67
CA HIS A 174 6.41 15.99 4.58
C HIS A 174 5.12 15.53 3.87
N LEU A 175 4.83 16.07 2.67
CA LEU A 175 3.66 15.68 1.89
C LEU A 175 3.70 14.20 1.48
N VAL A 176 4.81 13.73 0.92
CA VAL A 176 4.97 12.33 0.50
C VAL A 176 4.82 11.39 1.69
N THR A 177 5.45 11.74 2.82
CA THR A 177 5.36 10.95 4.05
C THR A 177 3.92 10.87 4.55
N ALA A 178 3.20 11.99 4.56
CA ALA A 178 1.78 12.02 4.93
C ALA A 178 0.90 11.16 4.01
N GLN A 179 1.15 11.20 2.69
CA GLN A 179 0.43 10.34 1.74
C GLN A 179 0.64 8.85 2.03
N MET A 180 1.86 8.45 2.39
CA MET A 180 2.13 7.06 2.78
C MET A 180 1.44 6.70 4.10
N MET A 181 1.45 7.61 5.07
CA MET A 181 0.76 7.42 6.35
C MET A 181 -0.76 7.28 6.18
N ILE A 182 -1.38 8.06 5.29
CA ILE A 182 -2.81 7.93 4.96
C ILE A 182 -3.11 6.54 4.38
N ARG A 183 -2.28 6.05 3.46
CA ARG A 183 -2.43 4.71 2.87
C ARG A 183 -2.29 3.58 3.90
N LEU A 184 -1.58 3.82 4.99
CA LEU A 184 -1.34 2.87 6.08
C LEU A 184 -2.28 3.13 7.28
N GLU A 185 -3.34 3.93 7.08
CA GLU A 185 -4.36 4.25 8.08
C GLU A 185 -3.78 4.92 9.36
N GLN A 186 -2.68 5.67 9.18
CA GLN A 186 -2.00 6.39 10.27
C GLN A 186 -2.31 7.90 10.23
N GLU A 187 -3.62 8.25 10.15
CA GLU A 187 -4.07 9.64 9.97
C GLU A 187 -3.55 10.63 11.04
N PRO A 188 -3.38 10.28 12.34
CA PRO A 188 -2.85 11.24 13.31
C PRO A 188 -1.45 11.74 12.98
N PHE A 189 -0.58 10.85 12.48
CA PHE A 189 0.77 11.22 12.06
C PHE A 189 0.74 11.95 10.71
N ALA A 190 -0.12 11.50 9.78
CA ALA A 190 -0.33 12.17 8.50
C ALA A 190 -0.80 13.62 8.70
N GLU A 191 -1.71 13.88 9.63
CA GLU A 191 -2.19 15.22 9.97
C GLU A 191 -1.04 16.12 10.42
N THR A 192 -0.13 15.60 11.26
CA THR A 192 1.05 16.34 11.72
C THR A 192 2.00 16.66 10.57
N GLU A 193 2.29 15.70 9.71
CA GLU A 193 3.17 15.89 8.56
C GLU A 193 2.56 16.87 7.54
N LEU A 194 1.25 16.84 7.29
CA LEU A 194 0.58 17.80 6.41
C LEU A 194 0.63 19.23 6.97
N LYS A 195 0.46 19.42 8.27
CA LYS A 195 0.61 20.74 8.89
C LYS A 195 2.01 21.28 8.70
N ARG A 196 3.04 20.46 8.92
CA ARG A 196 4.45 20.84 8.67
C ARG A 196 4.71 21.15 7.19
N ALA A 197 4.11 20.38 6.27
CA ALA A 197 4.20 20.66 4.83
C ALA A 197 3.64 22.04 4.49
N ILE A 198 2.46 22.38 5.00
CA ILE A 198 1.78 23.68 4.78
C ILE A 198 2.53 24.82 5.46
N GLU A 199 3.12 24.62 6.64
CA GLU A 199 3.96 25.62 7.31
C GLU A 199 5.19 25.98 6.46
N LYS A 200 5.81 25.00 5.79
CA LYS A 200 6.98 25.21 4.93
C LYS A 200 6.63 25.78 3.57
N ASP A 201 5.52 25.35 3.00
CA ASP A 201 5.00 25.86 1.72
C ASP A 201 3.47 25.93 1.76
N PRO A 202 2.90 27.08 2.09
CA PRO A 202 1.46 27.29 2.12
C PRO A 202 0.75 27.14 0.77
N ALA A 203 1.49 27.13 -0.33
CA ALA A 203 0.97 26.96 -1.68
C ALA A 203 1.21 25.53 -2.23
N LEU A 204 1.74 24.61 -1.42
CA LEU A 204 2.03 23.24 -1.84
C LEU A 204 0.75 22.53 -2.31
N PRO A 205 0.68 22.11 -3.59
CA PRO A 205 -0.50 21.43 -4.12
C PRO A 205 -0.84 20.17 -3.33
N MET A 206 -2.14 19.89 -3.19
CA MET A 206 -2.72 18.73 -2.50
C MET A 206 -2.59 18.72 -0.96
N ALA A 207 -1.71 19.51 -0.37
CA ALA A 207 -1.50 19.45 1.09
C ALA A 207 -2.76 19.86 1.87
N HIS A 208 -3.40 20.96 1.45
CA HIS A 208 -4.67 21.42 2.03
C HIS A 208 -5.81 20.44 1.77
N ALA A 209 -5.90 19.85 0.58
CA ALA A 209 -6.95 18.85 0.26
C ALA A 209 -6.83 17.61 1.12
N LEU A 210 -5.62 17.06 1.29
CA LEU A 210 -5.41 15.87 2.13
C LEU A 210 -5.71 16.15 3.62
N LEU A 211 -5.30 17.31 4.13
CA LEU A 211 -5.60 17.70 5.50
C LEU A 211 -7.10 17.92 5.68
N GLY A 212 -7.76 18.55 4.69
CA GLY A 212 -9.21 18.72 4.63
C GLY A 212 -9.96 17.38 4.61
N GLN A 213 -9.47 16.42 3.86
CA GLN A 213 -10.01 15.05 3.83
C GLN A 213 -9.99 14.39 5.20
N ILE A 214 -8.87 14.46 5.91
CA ILE A 214 -8.75 13.93 7.28
C ILE A 214 -9.74 14.63 8.23
N ALA A 215 -9.85 15.96 8.15
CA ALA A 215 -10.77 16.74 8.96
C ALA A 215 -12.23 16.33 8.70
N ILE A 216 -12.65 16.22 7.42
CA ILE A 216 -14.00 15.80 7.02
C ILE A 216 -14.30 14.37 7.50
N PHE A 217 -13.35 13.46 7.33
CA PHE A 217 -13.49 12.06 7.77
C PHE A 217 -13.73 11.99 9.30
N ARG A 218 -13.01 12.80 10.07
CA ARG A 218 -13.17 12.91 11.54
C ARG A 218 -14.36 13.75 11.99
N GLY A 219 -15.21 14.20 11.07
CA GLY A 219 -16.40 15.00 11.41
C GLY A 219 -16.11 16.47 11.71
N ARG A 220 -14.88 16.95 11.57
CA ARG A 220 -14.51 18.38 11.71
C ARG A 220 -14.86 19.12 10.41
N LEU A 221 -16.16 19.20 10.11
CA LEU A 221 -16.64 19.61 8.79
C LEU A 221 -16.26 21.06 8.44
N ASP A 222 -16.37 22.00 9.39
CA ASP A 222 -16.03 23.43 9.11
C ASP A 222 -14.53 23.62 8.82
N GLU A 223 -13.67 22.92 9.58
CA GLU A 223 -12.23 22.91 9.34
C GLU A 223 -11.90 22.29 7.97
N GLY A 224 -12.52 21.14 7.68
CA GLY A 224 -12.33 20.46 6.39
C GLY A 224 -12.78 21.31 5.20
N ILE A 225 -13.89 22.02 5.32
CA ILE A 225 -14.39 22.94 4.31
C ILE A 225 -13.38 24.07 4.08
N ALA A 226 -12.92 24.74 5.15
CA ALA A 226 -11.97 25.85 5.03
C ALA A 226 -10.65 25.42 4.36
N LEU A 227 -10.13 24.24 4.72
CA LEU A 227 -8.93 23.66 4.10
C LEU A 227 -9.17 23.33 2.61
N THR A 228 -10.30 22.72 2.29
CA THR A 228 -10.63 22.34 0.92
C THR A 228 -10.86 23.58 0.04
N GLU A 229 -11.49 24.62 0.58
CA GLU A 229 -11.65 25.90 -0.13
C GLU A 229 -10.28 26.59 -0.36
N ARG A 230 -9.34 26.42 0.57
CA ARG A 230 -7.97 26.93 0.38
C ARG A 230 -7.23 26.18 -0.73
N GLU A 231 -7.36 24.88 -0.82
CA GLU A 231 -6.86 24.09 -1.95
C GLU A 231 -7.47 24.57 -3.27
N LEU A 232 -8.79 24.78 -3.30
CA LEU A 232 -9.50 25.21 -4.51
C LEU A 232 -9.16 26.66 -4.93
N ALA A 233 -8.71 27.50 -4.00
CA ALA A 233 -8.16 28.82 -4.33
C ALA A 233 -6.80 28.71 -5.04
N LEU A 234 -6.00 27.71 -4.69
CA LEU A 234 -4.70 27.42 -5.33
C LEU A 234 -4.86 26.62 -6.62
N ASN A 235 -5.77 25.65 -6.61
CA ASN A 235 -6.04 24.73 -7.72
C ASN A 235 -7.55 24.59 -7.95
N PRO A 236 -8.19 25.49 -8.70
CA PRO A 236 -9.64 25.45 -8.97
C PRO A 236 -10.13 24.20 -9.72
N ALA A 237 -9.23 23.52 -10.44
CA ALA A 237 -9.53 22.33 -11.21
C ALA A 237 -9.26 21.01 -10.45
N ASN A 238 -9.11 21.05 -9.13
CA ASN A 238 -8.97 19.85 -8.31
C ASN A 238 -10.33 19.18 -8.11
N ALA A 239 -10.65 18.18 -8.96
CA ALA A 239 -11.91 17.44 -8.93
C ALA A 239 -12.14 16.73 -7.58
N MET A 240 -11.07 16.25 -6.93
CA MET A 240 -11.16 15.58 -5.64
C MET A 240 -11.49 16.58 -4.52
N ALA A 241 -10.86 17.75 -4.51
CA ALA A 241 -11.19 18.80 -3.55
C ALA A 241 -12.65 19.28 -3.71
N LEU A 242 -13.15 19.41 -4.94
CA LEU A 242 -14.56 19.71 -5.19
C LEU A 242 -15.50 18.62 -4.69
N TYR A 243 -15.13 17.35 -4.85
CA TYR A 243 -15.87 16.23 -4.27
C TYR A 243 -15.91 16.30 -2.73
N GLN A 244 -14.76 16.55 -2.10
CA GLN A 244 -14.64 16.67 -0.64
C GLN A 244 -15.48 17.83 -0.10
N LEU A 245 -15.42 19.00 -0.76
CA LEU A 245 -16.24 20.15 -0.44
C LEU A 245 -17.74 19.80 -0.53
N GLY A 246 -18.13 19.12 -1.61
CA GLY A 246 -19.48 18.65 -1.80
C GLY A 246 -19.96 17.67 -0.73
N ASP A 247 -19.14 16.68 -0.34
CA ASP A 247 -19.44 15.74 0.74
C ASP A 247 -19.66 16.48 2.07
N ALA A 248 -18.73 17.38 2.44
CA ALA A 248 -18.85 18.13 3.68
C ALA A 248 -20.11 19.00 3.72
N ARG A 249 -20.44 19.70 2.61
CA ARG A 249 -21.66 20.51 2.51
C ARG A 249 -22.93 19.67 2.58
N VAL A 250 -22.95 18.50 1.93
CA VAL A 250 -24.08 17.54 2.01
C VAL A 250 -24.24 17.01 3.43
N ARG A 251 -23.17 16.72 4.16
CA ARG A 251 -23.23 16.31 5.58
C ARG A 251 -23.76 17.41 6.48
N GLN A 252 -23.51 18.67 6.15
CA GLN A 252 -24.11 19.83 6.85
C GLN A 252 -25.55 20.14 6.42
N ALA A 253 -26.17 19.32 5.57
CA ALA A 253 -27.48 19.56 4.95
C ALA A 253 -27.54 20.84 4.10
N ARG A 254 -26.40 21.37 3.67
CA ARG A 254 -26.29 22.53 2.73
C ARG A 254 -26.37 22.00 1.28
N TRP A 255 -27.58 21.49 0.94
CA TRP A 255 -27.80 20.68 -0.25
C TRP A 255 -27.38 21.40 -1.55
N ASP A 256 -27.76 22.67 -1.73
CA ASP A 256 -27.51 23.41 -2.96
C ASP A 256 -26.01 23.69 -3.18
N GLU A 257 -25.30 24.01 -2.13
CA GLU A 257 -23.85 24.24 -2.20
C GLU A 257 -23.11 22.93 -2.45
N GLY A 258 -23.55 21.84 -1.79
CA GLY A 258 -23.01 20.50 -2.03
C GLY A 258 -23.21 20.06 -3.47
N ILE A 259 -24.44 20.23 -4.01
CA ILE A 259 -24.76 19.90 -5.40
C ILE A 259 -23.88 20.68 -6.37
N LEU A 260 -23.69 21.99 -6.17
CA LEU A 260 -22.87 22.82 -7.03
C LEU A 260 -21.40 22.34 -7.06
N ALA A 261 -20.83 22.02 -5.91
CA ALA A 261 -19.46 21.49 -5.81
C ALA A 261 -19.32 20.13 -6.50
N LEU A 262 -20.27 19.23 -6.26
CA LEU A 262 -20.28 17.88 -6.86
C LEU A 262 -20.47 17.93 -8.39
N GLN A 263 -21.32 18.83 -8.90
CA GLN A 263 -21.48 19.04 -10.33
C GLN A 263 -20.20 19.52 -10.99
N LYS A 264 -19.45 20.42 -10.36
CA LYS A 264 -18.13 20.82 -10.84
C LYS A 264 -17.13 19.64 -10.79
N SER A 265 -17.18 18.82 -9.75
CA SER A 265 -16.33 17.63 -9.64
C SER A 265 -16.56 16.65 -10.79
N ILE A 266 -17.83 16.31 -11.11
CA ILE A 266 -18.14 15.43 -12.25
C ILE A 266 -17.84 16.05 -13.61
N TRP A 267 -17.91 17.36 -13.72
CA TRP A 267 -17.53 18.03 -14.96
C TRP A 267 -16.03 17.86 -15.26
N LEU A 268 -15.18 17.89 -14.21
CA LEU A 268 -13.74 17.68 -14.32
C LEU A 268 -13.35 16.20 -14.43
N ASN A 269 -14.08 15.32 -13.75
CA ASN A 269 -13.86 13.86 -13.77
C ASN A 269 -15.20 13.11 -13.87
N PRO A 270 -15.73 12.95 -15.11
CA PRO A 270 -17.07 12.40 -15.32
C PRO A 270 -17.21 10.89 -15.02
N PHE A 271 -16.11 10.15 -14.92
CA PHE A 271 -16.15 8.71 -14.68
C PHE A 271 -15.97 8.31 -13.20
N TYR A 272 -15.81 9.29 -12.32
CA TYR A 272 -15.71 9.03 -10.88
C TYR A 272 -17.09 8.85 -10.27
N SER A 273 -17.41 7.65 -9.78
CA SER A 273 -18.78 7.28 -9.32
C SER A 273 -19.20 7.98 -8.03
N ALA A 274 -18.28 8.26 -7.10
CA ALA A 274 -18.60 8.76 -5.76
C ALA A 274 -19.39 10.09 -5.74
N PRO A 275 -19.06 11.14 -6.54
CA PRO A 275 -19.86 12.36 -6.59
C PRO A 275 -21.32 12.13 -7.02
N TYR A 276 -21.57 11.18 -7.93
CA TYR A 276 -22.92 10.85 -8.38
C TYR A 276 -23.77 10.24 -7.25
N ILE A 277 -23.16 9.43 -6.37
CA ILE A 277 -23.85 8.88 -5.18
C ILE A 277 -24.30 10.01 -4.25
N LEU A 278 -23.41 10.96 -3.98
CA LEU A 278 -23.71 12.12 -3.12
C LEU A 278 -24.76 13.04 -3.76
N LEU A 279 -24.71 13.27 -5.07
CA LEU A 279 -25.73 14.01 -5.83
C LEU A 279 -27.09 13.31 -5.72
N GLY A 280 -27.13 11.99 -5.92
CA GLY A 280 -28.34 11.21 -5.75
C GLY A 280 -28.95 11.41 -4.36
N ARG A 281 -28.14 11.28 -3.30
CA ARG A 281 -28.58 11.51 -1.92
C ARG A 281 -29.07 12.95 -1.69
N ALA A 282 -28.37 13.95 -2.20
CA ALA A 282 -28.75 15.34 -2.07
C ALA A 282 -30.08 15.65 -2.78
N TYR A 283 -30.27 15.16 -4.01
CA TYR A 283 -31.51 15.32 -4.75
C TYR A 283 -32.70 14.59 -4.12
N MET A 284 -32.50 13.40 -3.53
CA MET A 284 -33.53 12.74 -2.73
C MET A 284 -33.98 13.61 -1.55
N LYS A 285 -33.04 14.20 -0.81
CA LYS A 285 -33.33 15.11 0.32
C LYS A 285 -34.04 16.39 -0.12
N LYS A 286 -33.86 16.82 -1.36
CA LYS A 286 -34.56 17.94 -1.98
C LYS A 286 -35.94 17.57 -2.57
N GLY A 287 -36.38 16.32 -2.48
CA GLY A 287 -37.66 15.87 -3.05
C GLY A 287 -37.59 15.76 -4.59
N GLN A 288 -36.45 15.50 -5.19
CA GLN A 288 -36.26 15.38 -6.62
C GLN A 288 -35.87 13.94 -7.01
N PRO A 289 -36.76 12.93 -6.83
CA PRO A 289 -36.41 11.53 -6.98
C PRO A 289 -36.00 11.15 -8.41
N ALA A 290 -36.61 11.74 -9.45
CA ALA A 290 -36.23 11.47 -10.84
C ALA A 290 -34.77 11.90 -11.15
N THR A 291 -34.35 13.07 -10.66
CA THR A 291 -32.97 13.53 -10.81
C THR A 291 -32.01 12.65 -10.02
N ALA A 292 -32.40 12.26 -8.81
CA ALA A 292 -31.63 11.37 -7.95
C ALA A 292 -31.40 10.01 -8.62
N GLU A 293 -32.45 9.44 -9.25
CA GLU A 293 -32.36 8.18 -9.99
C GLU A 293 -31.32 8.28 -11.12
N GLY A 294 -31.37 9.35 -11.91
CA GLY A 294 -30.41 9.56 -12.99
C GLY A 294 -28.95 9.64 -12.49
N MET A 295 -28.72 10.25 -11.33
CA MET A 295 -27.39 10.30 -10.73
C MET A 295 -26.96 8.93 -10.21
N LEU A 296 -27.79 8.23 -9.47
CA LEU A 296 -27.46 6.92 -8.90
C LEU A 296 -27.25 5.84 -9.97
N THR A 297 -28.05 5.88 -11.05
CA THR A 297 -27.87 4.99 -12.20
C THR A 297 -26.51 5.21 -12.87
N ARG A 298 -26.09 6.47 -13.02
CA ARG A 298 -24.73 6.76 -13.52
C ARG A 298 -23.65 6.28 -12.58
N ALA A 299 -23.85 6.40 -11.27
CA ALA A 299 -22.91 5.87 -10.30
C ALA A 299 -22.69 4.36 -10.45
N VAL A 300 -23.77 3.59 -10.59
CA VAL A 300 -23.73 2.15 -10.86
C VAL A 300 -23.11 1.83 -12.23
N GLN A 301 -23.40 2.64 -13.25
CA GLN A 301 -22.82 2.46 -14.58
C GLN A 301 -21.29 2.63 -14.59
N TYR A 302 -20.76 3.61 -13.88
CA TYR A 302 -19.32 3.88 -13.83
C TYR A 302 -18.57 2.95 -12.87
N ASP A 303 -19.24 2.46 -11.82
CA ASP A 303 -18.70 1.48 -10.89
C ASP A 303 -19.78 0.44 -10.51
N PRO A 304 -19.94 -0.61 -11.32
CA PRO A 304 -20.93 -1.67 -11.07
C PRO A 304 -20.70 -2.48 -9.80
N ASN A 305 -19.51 -2.36 -9.19
CA ASN A 305 -19.16 -3.03 -7.95
C ASN A 305 -19.26 -2.09 -6.73
N ASN A 306 -19.81 -0.90 -6.91
CA ASN A 306 -19.98 0.06 -5.81
C ASN A 306 -21.20 -0.28 -4.97
N ARG A 307 -20.98 -0.97 -3.85
CA ARG A 307 -22.02 -1.34 -2.90
C ARG A 307 -22.89 -0.15 -2.50
N SER A 308 -22.26 1.02 -2.23
CA SER A 308 -23.00 2.21 -1.78
C SER A 308 -23.93 2.74 -2.87
N ALA A 309 -23.55 2.70 -4.14
CA ALA A 309 -24.39 3.12 -5.26
C ALA A 309 -25.65 2.26 -5.36
N HIS A 310 -25.52 0.94 -5.34
CA HIS A 310 -26.63 -0.01 -5.37
C HIS A 310 -27.55 0.18 -4.14
N TYR A 311 -26.96 0.32 -2.95
CA TYR A 311 -27.74 0.54 -1.74
C TYR A 311 -28.56 1.83 -1.79
N GLN A 312 -27.98 2.94 -2.25
CA GLN A 312 -28.69 4.22 -2.38
C GLN A 312 -29.78 4.16 -3.47
N LEU A 313 -29.53 3.47 -4.57
CA LEU A 313 -30.52 3.26 -5.63
C LEU A 313 -31.69 2.39 -5.13
N GLY A 314 -31.39 1.34 -4.36
CA GLY A 314 -32.40 0.52 -3.68
C GLY A 314 -33.26 1.34 -2.69
N GLN A 315 -32.64 2.21 -1.91
CA GLN A 315 -33.36 3.13 -1.01
C GLN A 315 -34.28 4.09 -1.78
N LEU A 316 -33.82 4.64 -2.91
CA LEU A 316 -34.65 5.49 -3.76
C LEU A 316 -35.86 4.73 -4.29
N TYR A 317 -35.67 3.52 -4.84
CA TYR A 317 -36.77 2.70 -5.35
C TYR A 317 -37.77 2.32 -4.26
N GLN A 318 -37.30 2.00 -3.06
CA GLN A 318 -38.16 1.74 -1.90
C GLN A 318 -39.00 2.96 -1.53
N GLN A 319 -38.41 4.15 -1.49
CA GLN A 319 -39.13 5.40 -1.15
C GLN A 319 -40.15 5.82 -2.23
N THR A 320 -39.91 5.42 -3.48
CA THR A 320 -40.81 5.70 -4.60
C THR A 320 -41.81 4.58 -4.90
N GLY A 321 -41.90 3.55 -4.02
CA GLY A 321 -42.87 2.44 -4.13
C GLY A 321 -42.48 1.35 -5.15
N ARG A 322 -41.30 1.41 -5.70
CA ARG A 322 -40.78 0.46 -6.72
C ARG A 322 -40.08 -0.74 -6.03
N VAL A 323 -40.90 -1.55 -5.33
CA VAL A 323 -40.41 -2.57 -4.38
C VAL A 323 -39.53 -3.65 -5.04
N GLU A 324 -39.91 -4.12 -6.23
CA GLU A 324 -39.14 -5.17 -6.92
C GLU A 324 -37.77 -4.69 -7.42
N GLU A 325 -37.69 -3.44 -7.83
CA GLU A 325 -36.42 -2.82 -8.22
C GLU A 325 -35.56 -2.57 -7.00
N ALA A 326 -36.15 -2.13 -5.90
CA ALA A 326 -35.44 -1.98 -4.63
C ALA A 326 -34.81 -3.31 -4.16
N ARG A 327 -35.57 -4.41 -4.22
CA ARG A 327 -35.07 -5.75 -3.86
C ARG A 327 -33.87 -6.17 -4.70
N ARG A 328 -33.90 -5.91 -6.02
CA ARG A 328 -32.78 -6.24 -6.91
C ARG A 328 -31.52 -5.48 -6.51
N GLU A 329 -31.61 -4.18 -6.28
CA GLU A 329 -30.48 -3.34 -5.93
C GLU A 329 -29.91 -3.70 -4.56
N PHE A 330 -30.75 -3.97 -3.56
CA PHE A 330 -30.30 -4.42 -2.25
C PHE A 330 -29.63 -5.79 -2.30
N ALA A 331 -30.13 -6.73 -3.10
CA ALA A 331 -29.49 -8.04 -3.28
C ALA A 331 -28.10 -7.93 -3.91
N VAL A 332 -27.90 -6.97 -4.84
CA VAL A 332 -26.57 -6.69 -5.38
C VAL A 332 -25.67 -6.10 -4.30
N ALA A 333 -26.16 -5.12 -3.54
CA ALA A 333 -25.38 -4.50 -2.47
C ALA A 333 -24.96 -5.50 -1.37
N GLU A 334 -25.83 -6.45 -1.02
CA GLU A 334 -25.54 -7.52 -0.07
C GLU A 334 -24.45 -8.46 -0.59
N ARG A 335 -24.60 -8.95 -1.82
CA ARG A 335 -23.59 -9.80 -2.46
C ARG A 335 -22.21 -9.13 -2.54
N LEU A 336 -22.16 -7.81 -2.79
CA LEU A 336 -20.92 -7.06 -2.82
C LEU A 336 -20.29 -6.88 -1.42
N GLN A 337 -21.08 -6.97 -0.36
CA GLN A 337 -20.59 -6.97 1.02
C GLN A 337 -19.84 -8.26 1.37
N ASP A 338 -20.34 -9.41 0.88
CA ASP A 338 -19.77 -10.74 1.15
C ASP A 338 -18.51 -11.03 0.33
N GLN A 339 -18.13 -10.16 -0.60
CA GLN A 339 -16.90 -10.22 -1.36
C GLN A 339 -15.90 -9.15 -0.87
N PRO A 340 -15.16 -9.39 0.22
CA PRO A 340 -14.16 -8.42 0.67
C PRO A 340 -13.06 -8.31 -0.38
N GLY A 341 -13.00 -7.15 -1.04
CA GLY A 341 -11.89 -6.60 -1.80
C GLY A 341 -11.15 -7.56 -2.76
N ARG A 342 -11.55 -7.61 -4.04
CA ARG A 342 -10.62 -7.99 -5.11
C ARG A 342 -9.70 -6.85 -5.48
#